data_b4d155d224b45d99c4781971cb4bb386
#
_entry.id   b4d155d224b45d99c4781971cb4bb386
#
_cell.length_a   1.000
_cell.length_b   1.000
_cell.length_c   1.000
_cell.angle_alpha   90.00
_cell.angle_beta   90.00
_cell.angle_gamma   90.00
#
_symmetry.space_group_name_H-M   'P 1'
#
loop_
_entity.id
_entity.type
_entity.pdbx_description
1 polymer ?
#
loop_
_entity_poly.entity_id
_entity_poly.type
_entity_poly.pdbx_seq_one_letter_code
_entity_poly.pdbx_strand_id
1 'polypeptide(L)'
;MMMRKNAMILAASVLCIAFGMASAAAETEREQTQNTEVTEIATADELKAVNDNLSGNYVLTADIDLEGAEWTPLGSFVQMGAEGEEAETPDPEYAFTGTFDGQGHTISNFTINQPDNWALGLFGCIANTEIRDFNVDHVQVDGTTMASSVVGYSFCSTVSGIKLSNALITAHATDMSAEGMYGGIVGAGMMSRIENCTAAADIVMPDKTANAGIIGGGLELTSVTGLSAAGSITAGNECYGIGGISGCGFGAEEFTDCTAENVTINAGDNCYWIGGLTGYAGGYEEEEAGIPVTEIAGCTIQNVTIQTGGEADGIGEIVGAGFFMEGLADAYGIEYYANPTIFRVEDCTTENVQIDEAA
;
A
#
# COMPACT_ATOMS: atom_id res chain seq x y z
N MET A 1 -23.36 3.72 -21.45
CA MET A 1 -22.04 3.84 -20.81
C MET A 1 -22.12 3.36 -19.36
N MET A 2 -23.16 3.64 -18.64
CA MET A 2 -23.44 3.19 -17.24
C MET A 2 -23.46 1.65 -17.07
N MET A 3 -24.00 0.88 -18.03
CA MET A 3 -24.07 -0.58 -17.96
C MET A 3 -22.69 -1.31 -18.08
N ARG A 4 -21.65 -0.64 -18.55
CA ARG A 4 -20.32 -1.28 -18.68
C ARG A 4 -19.46 -1.20 -17.42
N LYS A 5 -19.64 -0.16 -16.60
CA LYS A 5 -18.88 0.00 -15.34
C LYS A 5 -19.38 -0.95 -14.23
N ASN A 6 -20.70 -1.13 -14.11
CA ASN A 6 -21.26 -2.10 -13.17
C ASN A 6 -20.88 -3.57 -13.54
N ALA A 7 -20.62 -3.83 -14.83
CA ALA A 7 -20.13 -5.13 -15.25
C ALA A 7 -18.64 -5.37 -14.89
N MET A 8 -17.85 -4.31 -14.70
CA MET A 8 -16.44 -4.43 -14.31
C MET A 8 -16.27 -4.69 -12.82
N ILE A 9 -17.02 -4.01 -11.96
CA ILE A 9 -17.02 -4.24 -10.51
C ILE A 9 -17.55 -5.66 -10.21
N LEU A 10 -18.60 -6.08 -10.91
CA LEU A 10 -19.12 -7.47 -10.83
C LEU A 10 -18.10 -8.48 -11.40
N ALA A 11 -17.30 -8.09 -12.41
CA ALA A 11 -16.24 -8.93 -12.94
C ALA A 11 -15.05 -9.05 -11.99
N ALA A 12 -14.69 -7.99 -11.24
CA ALA A 12 -13.65 -8.04 -10.23
C ALA A 12 -14.06 -8.90 -9.04
N SER A 13 -15.28 -8.70 -8.49
CA SER A 13 -15.77 -9.50 -7.36
C SER A 13 -16.07 -10.96 -7.75
N VAL A 14 -16.59 -11.23 -8.95
CA VAL A 14 -16.75 -12.60 -9.50
C VAL A 14 -15.39 -13.20 -9.85
N LEU A 15 -14.43 -12.37 -10.29
CA LEU A 15 -13.06 -12.80 -10.52
C LEU A 15 -12.38 -13.13 -9.16
N CYS A 16 -12.61 -12.37 -8.08
CA CYS A 16 -12.11 -12.66 -6.74
C CYS A 16 -12.65 -13.99 -6.20
N ILE A 17 -13.95 -14.27 -6.38
CA ILE A 17 -14.54 -15.56 -5.97
C ILE A 17 -14.03 -16.70 -6.87
N ALA A 18 -13.89 -16.47 -8.16
CA ALA A 18 -13.33 -17.45 -9.09
C ALA A 18 -11.81 -17.63 -8.88
N PHE A 19 -11.07 -16.57 -8.54
CA PHE A 19 -9.64 -16.64 -8.20
C PHE A 19 -9.43 -17.22 -6.79
N GLY A 20 -10.27 -16.92 -5.80
CA GLY A 20 -10.24 -17.57 -4.49
C GLY A 20 -10.47 -19.08 -4.60
N MET A 21 -11.40 -19.52 -5.45
CA MET A 21 -11.58 -20.93 -5.77
C MET A 21 -10.50 -21.48 -6.71
N ALA A 22 -9.97 -20.68 -7.62
CA ALA A 22 -8.86 -21.04 -8.49
C ALA A 22 -7.52 -21.03 -7.75
N SER A 23 -7.33 -20.17 -6.72
CA SER A 23 -6.13 -20.21 -5.88
C SER A 23 -6.08 -21.47 -5.03
N ALA A 24 -7.22 -21.91 -4.45
CA ALA A 24 -7.28 -23.19 -3.75
C ALA A 24 -7.09 -24.41 -4.69
N ALA A 25 -7.57 -24.31 -5.94
CA ALA A 25 -7.31 -25.32 -6.97
C ALA A 25 -5.90 -25.22 -7.54
N ALA A 26 -5.36 -23.99 -7.68
CA ALA A 26 -4.00 -23.73 -8.13
C ALA A 26 -2.96 -24.04 -7.04
N GLU A 27 -3.30 -23.90 -5.75
CA GLU A 27 -2.45 -24.44 -4.68
C GLU A 27 -2.30 -25.95 -4.78
N THR A 28 -3.40 -26.65 -5.10
CA THR A 28 -3.37 -28.12 -5.27
C THR A 28 -2.65 -28.54 -6.56
N GLU A 29 -2.66 -27.72 -7.61
CA GLU A 29 -1.90 -27.97 -8.85
C GLU A 29 -0.46 -27.46 -8.77
N ARG A 30 -0.19 -26.36 -8.03
CA ARG A 30 1.17 -25.87 -7.74
C ARG A 30 1.98 -26.85 -6.90
N GLU A 31 1.38 -27.55 -5.96
CA GLU A 31 2.05 -28.64 -5.22
C GLU A 31 2.57 -29.76 -6.14
N GLN A 32 2.09 -29.85 -7.38
CA GLN A 32 2.51 -30.89 -8.33
C GLN A 32 3.58 -30.46 -9.35
N THR A 33 3.85 -29.13 -9.48
CA THR A 33 4.76 -28.60 -10.50
C THR A 33 5.77 -27.55 -10.00
N GLN A 34 5.81 -27.28 -8.67
CA GLN A 34 6.77 -26.30 -8.16
C GLN A 34 8.21 -26.73 -8.46
N ASN A 35 8.91 -25.88 -9.23
CA ASN A 35 10.35 -25.90 -9.28
C ASN A 35 10.85 -25.69 -7.85
N THR A 36 11.33 -26.77 -7.20
CA THR A 36 11.78 -26.73 -5.81
C THR A 36 13.20 -26.16 -5.68
N GLU A 37 13.77 -25.66 -6.77
CA GLU A 37 15.10 -25.06 -6.76
C GLU A 37 15.01 -23.66 -6.14
N VAL A 38 15.73 -23.48 -5.05
CA VAL A 38 15.87 -22.19 -4.38
C VAL A 38 17.23 -21.62 -4.70
N THR A 39 17.25 -20.40 -5.21
CA THR A 39 18.50 -19.68 -5.53
C THR A 39 18.94 -18.86 -4.32
N GLU A 40 20.16 -19.09 -3.86
CA GLU A 40 20.79 -18.31 -2.80
C GLU A 40 21.30 -16.98 -3.33
N ILE A 41 21.06 -15.90 -2.57
CA ILE A 41 21.50 -14.54 -2.87
C ILE A 41 22.34 -14.04 -1.70
N ALA A 42 23.60 -13.67 -1.98
CA ALA A 42 24.54 -13.14 -1.01
C ALA A 42 25.18 -11.81 -1.44
N THR A 43 24.95 -11.37 -2.68
CA THR A 43 25.61 -10.20 -3.26
C THR A 43 24.62 -9.29 -4.01
N ALA A 44 25.01 -8.03 -4.20
CA ALA A 44 24.24 -7.07 -4.97
C ALA A 44 24.01 -7.51 -6.44
N ASP A 45 24.98 -8.16 -7.05
CA ASP A 45 24.86 -8.63 -8.43
C ASP A 45 23.89 -9.82 -8.54
N GLU A 46 23.89 -10.73 -7.57
CA GLU A 46 22.92 -11.82 -7.51
C GLU A 46 21.50 -11.30 -7.23
N LEU A 47 21.36 -10.27 -6.38
CA LEU A 47 20.08 -9.63 -6.14
C LEU A 47 19.54 -8.97 -7.42
N LYS A 48 20.37 -8.27 -8.20
CA LYS A 48 19.98 -7.70 -9.50
C LYS A 48 19.57 -8.76 -10.51
N ALA A 49 20.21 -9.91 -10.49
CA ALA A 49 19.94 -11.02 -11.41
C ALA A 49 18.57 -11.70 -11.17
N VAL A 50 17.86 -11.37 -10.10
CA VAL A 50 16.46 -11.77 -9.89
C VAL A 50 15.58 -11.31 -11.06
N ASN A 51 15.89 -10.17 -11.69
CA ASN A 51 15.19 -9.69 -12.88
C ASN A 51 15.35 -10.60 -14.12
N ASP A 52 16.33 -11.50 -14.14
CA ASP A 52 16.49 -12.48 -15.22
C ASP A 52 15.51 -13.65 -15.10
N ASN A 53 14.90 -13.85 -13.91
CA ASN A 53 13.92 -14.91 -13.66
C ASN A 53 12.94 -14.51 -12.55
N LEU A 54 11.93 -13.70 -12.88
CA LEU A 54 10.94 -13.17 -11.94
C LEU A 54 10.01 -14.23 -11.32
N SER A 55 10.03 -15.47 -11.83
CA SER A 55 9.27 -16.60 -11.29
C SER A 55 10.11 -17.57 -10.42
N GLY A 56 11.37 -17.23 -10.17
CA GLY A 56 12.29 -18.04 -9.34
C GLY A 56 12.01 -17.93 -7.84
N ASN A 57 12.46 -18.91 -7.08
CA ASN A 57 12.41 -18.86 -5.63
C ASN A 57 13.80 -18.46 -5.09
N TYR A 58 13.81 -17.46 -4.22
CA TYR A 58 15.05 -16.84 -3.75
C TYR A 58 15.13 -16.81 -2.22
N VAL A 59 16.35 -16.95 -1.72
CA VAL A 59 16.65 -16.82 -0.29
C VAL A 59 17.90 -15.97 -0.10
N LEU A 60 17.82 -14.98 0.80
CA LEU A 60 19.02 -14.25 1.21
C LEU A 60 19.86 -15.13 2.15
N THR A 61 21.16 -15.11 1.95
CA THR A 61 22.13 -15.81 2.80
C THR A 61 23.18 -14.88 3.42
N ALA A 62 23.09 -13.58 3.11
CA ALA A 62 23.91 -12.53 3.68
C ALA A 62 23.20 -11.17 3.65
N ASP A 63 23.65 -10.25 4.46
CA ASP A 63 23.28 -8.84 4.35
C ASP A 63 23.89 -8.25 3.07
N ILE A 64 23.14 -7.40 2.38
CA ILE A 64 23.54 -6.79 1.11
C ILE A 64 23.52 -5.26 1.25
N ASP A 65 24.70 -4.66 1.19
CA ASP A 65 24.87 -3.22 1.10
C ASP A 65 24.98 -2.82 -0.38
N LEU A 66 24.06 -1.97 -0.84
CA LEU A 66 24.03 -1.49 -2.23
C LEU A 66 24.88 -0.21 -2.43
N GLU A 67 25.62 0.22 -1.39
CA GLU A 67 26.63 1.28 -1.44
C GLU A 67 26.13 2.62 -1.99
N GLY A 68 24.85 2.94 -1.81
CA GLY A 68 24.22 4.15 -2.33
C GLY A 68 23.90 4.09 -3.82
N ALA A 69 23.91 2.91 -4.43
CA ALA A 69 23.60 2.78 -5.84
C ALA A 69 22.16 3.11 -6.15
N GLU A 70 21.92 3.60 -7.36
CA GLU A 70 20.57 3.67 -7.92
C GLU A 70 20.07 2.27 -8.23
N TRP A 71 18.90 1.94 -7.67
CA TRP A 71 18.29 0.63 -7.78
C TRP A 71 17.24 0.60 -8.89
N THR A 72 17.29 -0.44 -9.69
CA THR A 72 16.19 -0.78 -10.61
C THR A 72 15.29 -1.80 -9.93
N PRO A 73 13.99 -1.50 -9.76
CA PRO A 73 13.07 -2.41 -9.11
C PRO A 73 13.07 -3.83 -9.69
N LEU A 74 12.88 -4.81 -8.81
CA LEU A 74 12.65 -6.20 -9.21
C LEU A 74 11.21 -6.34 -9.72
N GLY A 75 11.06 -6.73 -10.97
CA GLY A 75 9.79 -6.69 -11.67
C GLY A 75 9.26 -5.26 -11.87
N SER A 76 8.24 -5.13 -12.67
CA SER A 76 7.60 -3.86 -12.99
C SER A 76 6.09 -4.03 -13.14
N PHE A 77 5.35 -2.94 -12.94
CA PHE A 77 3.92 -2.92 -13.23
C PHE A 77 3.70 -2.65 -14.73
N VAL A 78 3.20 -3.66 -15.41
CA VAL A 78 2.68 -3.56 -16.77
C VAL A 78 1.24 -4.07 -16.71
N GLN A 79 0.31 -3.27 -17.15
CA GLN A 79 -1.11 -3.57 -17.09
C GLN A 79 -1.47 -4.66 -18.13
N MET A 80 -2.19 -5.71 -17.69
CA MET A 80 -2.76 -6.70 -18.61
C MET A 80 -4.05 -6.17 -19.24
N GLY A 81 -4.10 -6.03 -20.55
CA GLY A 81 -5.31 -5.63 -21.26
C GLY A 81 -5.03 -4.92 -22.59
N ALA A 82 -6.06 -4.83 -23.45
CA ALA A 82 -5.98 -4.02 -24.67
C ALA A 82 -6.08 -2.52 -24.32
N GLU A 83 -5.50 -1.65 -25.13
CA GLU A 83 -5.62 -0.20 -24.97
C GLU A 83 -7.08 0.22 -24.71
N GLY A 84 -7.35 0.80 -23.54
CA GLY A 84 -8.67 1.28 -23.13
C GLY A 84 -9.48 0.33 -22.24
N GLU A 85 -8.94 -0.82 -21.80
CA GLU A 85 -9.47 -1.61 -20.70
C GLU A 85 -8.66 -1.26 -19.44
N GLU A 86 -9.30 -0.68 -18.46
CA GLU A 86 -8.71 -0.38 -17.14
C GLU A 86 -8.62 -1.70 -16.37
N ALA A 87 -7.58 -2.49 -16.62
CA ALA A 87 -7.32 -3.70 -15.84
C ALA A 87 -6.22 -3.40 -14.82
N GLU A 88 -6.54 -3.47 -13.56
CA GLU A 88 -5.58 -3.30 -12.45
C GLU A 88 -4.72 -4.55 -12.24
N THR A 89 -4.94 -5.56 -13.03
CA THR A 89 -4.21 -6.83 -12.98
C THR A 89 -2.85 -6.69 -13.66
N PRO A 90 -1.75 -6.91 -12.95
CA PRO A 90 -0.42 -6.84 -13.55
C PRO A 90 -0.16 -8.03 -14.49
N ASP A 91 0.58 -7.78 -15.54
CA ASP A 91 1.06 -8.83 -16.43
C ASP A 91 2.13 -9.68 -15.69
N PRO A 92 1.91 -10.98 -15.50
CA PRO A 92 2.83 -11.84 -14.76
C PRO A 92 4.18 -12.02 -15.46
N GLU A 93 4.32 -11.65 -16.72
CA GLU A 93 5.61 -11.65 -17.43
C GLU A 93 6.56 -10.59 -16.87
N TYR A 94 6.02 -9.47 -16.38
CA TYR A 94 6.79 -8.34 -15.87
C TYR A 94 6.77 -8.24 -14.35
N ALA A 95 5.81 -8.82 -13.67
CA ALA A 95 5.73 -8.82 -12.20
C ALA A 95 6.60 -9.94 -11.60
N PHE A 96 7.10 -9.73 -10.39
CA PHE A 96 7.70 -10.80 -9.61
C PHE A 96 6.61 -11.75 -9.12
N THR A 97 6.72 -13.03 -9.52
CA THR A 97 5.75 -14.09 -9.21
C THR A 97 6.35 -15.30 -8.48
N GLY A 98 7.66 -15.28 -8.27
CA GLY A 98 8.38 -16.26 -7.47
C GLY A 98 8.23 -16.00 -5.96
N THR A 99 9.04 -16.64 -5.13
CA THR A 99 9.09 -16.36 -3.68
C THR A 99 10.41 -15.72 -3.28
N PHE A 100 10.36 -14.86 -2.25
CA PHE A 100 11.55 -14.22 -1.70
C PHE A 100 11.56 -14.29 -0.18
N ASP A 101 12.49 -15.05 0.38
CA ASP A 101 12.68 -15.20 1.82
C ASP A 101 14.00 -14.56 2.23
N GLY A 102 13.95 -13.49 3.00
CA GLY A 102 15.11 -12.76 3.43
C GLY A 102 15.86 -13.36 4.60
N GLN A 103 15.34 -14.39 5.28
CA GLN A 103 15.97 -15.06 6.43
C GLN A 103 16.44 -14.10 7.53
N GLY A 104 15.83 -12.94 7.64
CA GLY A 104 16.18 -11.87 8.57
C GLY A 104 17.36 -10.99 8.15
N HIS A 105 17.92 -11.20 6.96
CA HIS A 105 19.01 -10.38 6.41
C HIS A 105 18.53 -8.98 6.01
N THR A 106 19.49 -8.08 5.83
CA THR A 106 19.24 -6.67 5.51
C THR A 106 19.71 -6.33 4.10
N ILE A 107 18.86 -5.61 3.36
CA ILE A 107 19.21 -4.92 2.11
C ILE A 107 19.26 -3.42 2.43
N SER A 108 20.37 -2.75 2.15
CA SER A 108 20.57 -1.38 2.60
C SER A 108 21.26 -0.47 1.59
N ASN A 109 21.18 0.85 1.88
CA ASN A 109 21.91 1.90 1.19
C ASN A 109 21.64 1.96 -0.33
N PHE A 110 20.41 2.27 -0.73
CA PHE A 110 20.06 2.45 -2.14
C PHE A 110 19.10 3.62 -2.37
N THR A 111 19.06 4.07 -3.61
CA THR A 111 18.13 5.11 -4.06
C THR A 111 17.30 4.61 -5.23
N ILE A 112 16.05 5.07 -5.33
CA ILE A 112 15.19 4.82 -6.48
C ILE A 112 14.72 6.18 -6.99
N ASN A 113 15.13 6.53 -8.21
CA ASN A 113 14.73 7.78 -8.86
C ASN A 113 14.32 7.50 -10.31
N GLN A 114 13.11 6.99 -10.49
CA GLN A 114 12.58 6.60 -11.79
C GLN A 114 11.14 7.15 -11.95
N PRO A 115 10.99 8.46 -12.13
CA PRO A 115 9.69 9.13 -12.11
C PRO A 115 8.74 8.67 -13.24
N ASP A 116 9.26 8.08 -14.29
CA ASP A 116 8.45 7.55 -15.39
C ASP A 116 7.87 6.13 -15.10
N ASN A 117 8.31 5.48 -14.03
CA ASN A 117 7.80 4.18 -13.63
C ASN A 117 6.60 4.32 -12.69
N TRP A 118 5.57 3.54 -12.93
CA TRP A 118 4.32 3.58 -12.16
C TRP A 118 4.47 3.00 -10.75
N ALA A 119 5.29 1.97 -10.59
CA ALA A 119 5.44 1.26 -9.33
C ALA A 119 6.93 1.16 -8.92
N LEU A 120 7.27 1.78 -7.81
CA LEU A 120 8.64 1.91 -7.30
C LEU A 120 8.80 1.28 -5.92
N GLY A 121 9.86 0.49 -5.77
CA GLY A 121 10.28 -0.17 -4.55
C GLY A 121 11.49 -1.05 -4.79
N LEU A 122 11.95 -1.76 -3.77
CA LEU A 122 12.89 -2.86 -3.99
C LEU A 122 12.31 -3.83 -5.03
N PHE A 123 11.01 -4.12 -4.91
CA PHE A 123 10.17 -4.76 -5.91
C PHE A 123 9.25 -3.70 -6.53
N GLY A 124 9.25 -3.57 -7.85
CA GLY A 124 8.32 -2.68 -8.54
C GLY A 124 6.89 -3.22 -8.47
N CYS A 125 6.70 -4.47 -8.89
CA CYS A 125 5.42 -5.16 -8.82
C CYS A 125 5.59 -6.61 -8.39
N ILE A 126 4.74 -7.06 -7.48
CA ILE A 126 4.63 -8.48 -7.10
C ILE A 126 3.21 -8.97 -7.36
N ALA A 127 3.07 -10.21 -7.84
CA ALA A 127 1.76 -10.79 -8.14
C ALA A 127 1.67 -12.28 -7.78
N ASN A 128 0.60 -12.66 -7.08
CA ASN A 128 0.31 -14.04 -6.68
C ASN A 128 1.49 -14.72 -5.97
N THR A 129 2.15 -14.03 -5.06
CA THR A 129 3.38 -14.49 -4.42
C THR A 129 3.49 -14.11 -2.95
N GLU A 130 4.58 -14.56 -2.33
CA GLU A 130 4.97 -14.18 -0.98
C GLU A 130 6.41 -13.66 -0.97
N ILE A 131 6.59 -12.49 -0.35
CA ILE A 131 7.89 -11.98 0.05
C ILE A 131 7.93 -11.81 1.57
N ARG A 132 9.02 -12.20 2.21
CA ARG A 132 9.03 -12.24 3.67
C ARG A 132 10.39 -12.16 4.33
N ASP A 133 10.33 -11.82 5.62
CA ASP A 133 11.42 -11.98 6.59
C ASP A 133 12.75 -11.31 6.19
N PHE A 134 12.73 -10.03 5.80
CA PHE A 134 13.94 -9.23 5.56
C PHE A 134 13.82 -7.81 6.09
N ASN A 135 14.98 -7.17 6.23
CA ASN A 135 15.06 -5.78 6.64
C ASN A 135 15.47 -4.91 5.45
N VAL A 136 14.93 -3.68 5.41
CA VAL A 136 15.34 -2.64 4.46
C VAL A 136 15.77 -1.43 5.27
N ASP A 137 16.95 -0.89 4.97
CA ASP A 137 17.51 0.20 5.75
C ASP A 137 18.23 1.24 4.87
N HIS A 138 18.13 2.52 5.23
CA HIS A 138 18.73 3.64 4.50
C HIS A 138 18.35 3.66 3.02
N VAL A 139 17.08 3.92 2.74
CA VAL A 139 16.56 4.01 1.38
C VAL A 139 15.92 5.35 1.10
N GLN A 140 16.13 5.87 -0.12
CA GLN A 140 15.47 7.07 -0.63
C GLN A 140 14.74 6.73 -1.91
N VAL A 141 13.46 7.10 -1.97
CA VAL A 141 12.60 6.87 -3.14
C VAL A 141 12.00 8.19 -3.60
N ASP A 142 12.21 8.49 -4.87
CA ASP A 142 11.55 9.60 -5.56
C ASP A 142 10.58 9.03 -6.60
N GLY A 143 9.28 9.27 -6.45
CA GLY A 143 8.28 8.65 -7.30
C GLY A 143 7.01 9.45 -7.52
N THR A 144 6.28 9.12 -8.60
CA THR A 144 5.10 9.88 -9.05
C THR A 144 3.78 9.19 -8.74
N THR A 145 3.71 7.86 -8.76
CA THR A 145 2.42 7.14 -8.65
C THR A 145 2.40 6.18 -7.47
N MET A 146 2.86 4.95 -7.62
CA MET A 146 2.91 3.97 -6.54
C MET A 146 4.36 3.83 -6.06
N ALA A 147 4.72 4.54 -4.98
CA ALA A 147 6.10 4.58 -4.52
C ALA A 147 6.24 4.12 -3.06
N SER A 148 7.21 3.24 -2.84
CA SER A 148 7.55 2.72 -1.52
C SER A 148 9.01 2.27 -1.47
N SER A 149 9.47 1.92 -0.27
CA SER A 149 10.80 1.37 -0.11
C SER A 149 10.90 -0.12 -0.48
N VAL A 150 9.78 -0.87 -0.36
CA VAL A 150 9.81 -2.33 -0.50
C VAL A 150 9.02 -2.80 -1.71
N VAL A 151 7.74 -2.49 -1.82
CA VAL A 151 6.87 -2.95 -2.91
C VAL A 151 6.07 -1.80 -3.48
N GLY A 152 6.29 -1.44 -4.75
CA GLY A 152 5.49 -0.42 -5.42
C GLY A 152 4.03 -0.83 -5.56
N TYR A 153 3.78 -2.00 -6.13
CA TYR A 153 2.44 -2.58 -6.29
C TYR A 153 2.40 -4.05 -5.89
N SER A 154 1.46 -4.39 -4.99
CA SER A 154 1.21 -5.75 -4.52
C SER A 154 -0.17 -6.23 -4.96
N PHE A 155 -0.24 -7.30 -5.74
CA PHE A 155 -1.47 -7.88 -6.25
C PHE A 155 -1.63 -9.34 -5.81
N CYS A 156 -2.72 -9.68 -5.14
CA CYS A 156 -3.01 -11.05 -4.66
C CYS A 156 -1.81 -11.70 -3.95
N SER A 157 -1.05 -10.95 -3.17
CA SER A 157 0.24 -11.36 -2.62
C SER A 157 0.29 -11.20 -1.11
N THR A 158 1.30 -11.81 -0.50
CA THR A 158 1.58 -11.64 0.93
C THR A 158 2.93 -10.96 1.13
N VAL A 159 2.94 -9.89 1.94
CA VAL A 159 4.13 -9.17 2.39
C VAL A 159 4.21 -9.33 3.90
N SER A 160 5.21 -10.05 4.41
CA SER A 160 5.24 -10.37 5.84
C SER A 160 6.62 -10.27 6.47
N GLY A 161 6.66 -9.93 7.77
CA GLY A 161 7.90 -9.92 8.54
C GLY A 161 8.94 -8.89 8.07
N ILE A 162 8.52 -7.84 7.37
CA ILE A 162 9.42 -6.79 6.85
C ILE A 162 9.69 -5.75 7.94
N LYS A 163 10.96 -5.35 8.07
CA LYS A 163 11.36 -4.23 8.92
C LYS A 163 12.03 -3.15 8.10
N LEU A 164 11.39 -1.99 8.03
CA LEU A 164 11.90 -0.82 7.33
C LEU A 164 12.41 0.21 8.34
N SER A 165 13.60 0.74 8.10
CA SER A 165 14.18 1.82 8.89
C SER A 165 14.90 2.84 8.00
N ASN A 166 14.99 4.08 8.50
CA ASN A 166 15.70 5.18 7.83
C ASN A 166 15.29 5.35 6.36
N ALA A 167 13.99 5.36 6.10
CA ALA A 167 13.45 5.53 4.75
C ALA A 167 12.92 6.93 4.53
N LEU A 168 13.17 7.47 3.34
CA LEU A 168 12.59 8.72 2.87
C LEU A 168 11.89 8.48 1.53
N ILE A 169 10.60 8.75 1.48
CA ILE A 169 9.80 8.68 0.26
C ILE A 169 9.38 10.11 -0.11
N THR A 170 9.77 10.56 -1.29
CA THR A 170 9.38 11.86 -1.84
C THR A 170 8.42 11.66 -3.00
N ALA A 171 7.22 12.18 -2.85
CA ALA A 171 6.22 12.18 -3.91
C ALA A 171 6.46 13.32 -4.91
N HIS A 172 6.24 13.07 -6.18
CA HIS A 172 6.36 14.06 -7.26
C HIS A 172 5.10 14.24 -8.09
N ALA A 173 3.96 13.72 -7.65
CA ALA A 173 2.69 13.91 -8.38
C ALA A 173 2.39 15.41 -8.50
N THR A 174 2.09 15.87 -9.71
CA THR A 174 1.97 17.30 -10.02
C THR A 174 0.53 17.72 -10.31
N ASP A 175 -0.41 16.80 -10.33
CA ASP A 175 -1.84 17.11 -10.46
C ASP A 175 -2.71 16.02 -9.81
N MET A 176 -3.92 16.40 -9.41
CA MET A 176 -4.91 15.51 -8.78
C MET A 176 -5.47 14.44 -9.74
N SER A 177 -5.02 14.38 -10.99
CA SER A 177 -5.42 13.35 -11.95
C SER A 177 -4.59 12.07 -11.82
N ALA A 178 -3.44 12.14 -11.15
CA ALA A 178 -2.63 10.98 -10.81
C ALA A 178 -2.84 10.67 -9.33
N GLU A 179 -3.65 9.69 -9.02
CA GLU A 179 -3.82 9.16 -7.67
C GLU A 179 -2.50 8.54 -7.22
N GLY A 180 -1.69 9.34 -6.53
CA GLY A 180 -0.45 8.85 -5.94
C GLY A 180 -0.76 7.96 -4.73
N MET A 181 0.05 6.95 -4.51
CA MET A 181 -0.03 6.04 -3.38
C MET A 181 1.37 5.84 -2.82
N TYR A 182 1.63 6.44 -1.67
CA TYR A 182 2.96 6.53 -1.09
C TYR A 182 3.01 5.80 0.25
N GLY A 183 3.79 4.74 0.32
CA GLY A 183 3.94 3.95 1.53
C GLY A 183 5.39 3.64 1.87
N GLY A 184 5.70 3.43 3.13
CA GLY A 184 7.02 2.95 3.51
C GLY A 184 7.29 1.55 2.99
N ILE A 185 6.34 0.63 3.16
CA ILE A 185 6.49 -0.78 2.76
C ILE A 185 5.78 -1.08 1.43
N VAL A 186 4.52 -0.64 1.27
CA VAL A 186 3.73 -0.90 0.06
C VAL A 186 3.18 0.41 -0.48
N GLY A 187 3.43 0.73 -1.73
CA GLY A 187 2.81 1.88 -2.39
C GLY A 187 1.32 1.65 -2.56
N ALA A 188 0.95 0.63 -3.32
CA ALA A 188 -0.42 0.19 -3.48
C ALA A 188 -0.56 -1.32 -3.29
N GLY A 189 -1.60 -1.74 -2.59
CA GLY A 189 -1.95 -3.14 -2.37
C GLY A 189 -3.36 -3.43 -2.83
N MET A 190 -3.54 -4.47 -3.64
CA MET A 190 -4.83 -4.96 -4.08
C MET A 190 -4.97 -6.45 -3.79
N MET A 191 -6.05 -6.84 -3.10
CA MET A 191 -6.35 -8.24 -2.74
C MET A 191 -5.16 -8.94 -2.05
N SER A 192 -4.40 -8.20 -1.27
CA SER A 192 -3.13 -8.65 -0.68
C SER A 192 -3.25 -8.82 0.83
N ARG A 193 -2.19 -9.32 1.46
CA ARG A 193 -2.01 -9.36 2.90
C ARG A 193 -0.69 -8.73 3.29
N ILE A 194 -0.74 -7.85 4.30
CA ILE A 194 0.46 -7.23 4.86
C ILE A 194 0.49 -7.59 6.35
N GLU A 195 1.45 -8.39 6.76
CA GLU A 195 1.43 -9.02 8.08
C GLU A 195 2.75 -8.84 8.83
N ASN A 196 2.66 -8.51 10.13
CA ASN A 196 3.81 -8.48 11.03
C ASN A 196 4.98 -7.61 10.52
N CYS A 197 4.65 -6.49 9.91
CA CYS A 197 5.64 -5.56 9.38
C CYS A 197 5.82 -4.34 10.30
N THR A 198 7.03 -3.80 10.29
CA THR A 198 7.36 -2.58 11.03
C THR A 198 8.01 -1.58 10.10
N ALA A 199 7.58 -0.32 10.14
CA ALA A 199 8.19 0.74 9.36
C ALA A 199 8.51 1.97 10.21
N ALA A 200 9.72 2.50 9.99
CA ALA A 200 10.09 3.84 10.39
C ALA A 200 10.49 4.62 9.13
N ALA A 201 9.62 5.53 8.69
CA ALA A 201 9.76 6.24 7.43
C ALA A 201 9.31 7.70 7.53
N ASP A 202 9.92 8.54 6.71
CA ASP A 202 9.47 9.89 6.46
C ASP A 202 8.93 9.99 5.03
N ILE A 203 7.73 10.56 4.88
CA ILE A 203 7.07 10.75 3.59
C ILE A 203 6.84 12.24 3.35
N VAL A 204 7.24 12.71 2.18
CA VAL A 204 7.04 14.10 1.76
C VAL A 204 6.15 14.14 0.52
N MET A 205 5.03 14.84 0.65
CA MET A 205 4.03 15.02 -0.41
C MET A 205 3.99 16.48 -0.83
N PRO A 206 4.17 16.82 -2.11
CA PRO A 206 3.92 18.18 -2.60
C PRO A 206 2.42 18.50 -2.58
N ASP A 207 2.06 19.75 -2.93
CA ASP A 207 0.68 20.17 -3.06
C ASP A 207 -0.10 19.25 -4.01
N LYS A 208 -1.39 19.01 -3.70
CA LYS A 208 -2.34 18.27 -4.56
C LYS A 208 -1.97 16.81 -4.80
N THR A 209 -1.41 16.17 -3.79
CA THR A 209 -1.13 14.74 -3.79
C THR A 209 -2.09 13.97 -2.89
N ALA A 210 -2.17 12.66 -3.10
CA ALA A 210 -3.09 11.80 -2.39
C ALA A 210 -2.38 10.58 -1.79
N ASN A 211 -3.06 9.96 -0.84
CA ASN A 211 -2.83 8.62 -0.29
C ASN A 211 -1.42 8.34 0.21
N ALA A 212 -1.13 8.76 1.43
CA ALA A 212 0.11 8.44 2.11
C ALA A 212 -0.11 7.77 3.46
N GLY A 213 0.63 6.69 3.71
CA GLY A 213 0.69 6.02 5.00
C GLY A 213 2.07 5.41 5.24
N ILE A 214 2.52 5.38 6.48
CA ILE A 214 3.88 4.92 6.80
C ILE A 214 4.10 3.45 6.42
N ILE A 215 3.05 2.64 6.35
CA ILE A 215 3.11 1.27 5.86
C ILE A 215 2.62 1.19 4.40
N GLY A 216 1.40 1.66 4.13
CA GLY A 216 0.78 1.56 2.82
C GLY A 216 0.16 2.87 2.34
N GLY A 217 0.36 3.23 1.07
CA GLY A 217 -0.26 4.40 0.48
C GLY A 217 -1.74 4.17 0.23
N GLY A 218 -2.07 3.21 -0.62
CA GLY A 218 -3.44 2.78 -0.92
C GLY A 218 -3.59 1.27 -0.78
N LEU A 219 -4.56 0.85 0.00
CA LEU A 219 -4.81 -0.57 0.25
C LEU A 219 -6.26 -0.89 -0.13
N GLU A 220 -6.45 -1.72 -1.14
CA GLU A 220 -7.76 -2.11 -1.65
C GLU A 220 -7.96 -3.61 -1.49
N LEU A 221 -9.08 -4.03 -0.86
CA LEU A 221 -9.37 -5.44 -0.57
C LEU A 221 -8.18 -6.15 0.11
N THR A 222 -7.42 -5.42 0.92
CA THR A 222 -6.15 -5.86 1.49
C THR A 222 -6.27 -5.95 3.01
N SER A 223 -5.97 -7.11 3.58
CA SER A 223 -5.95 -7.25 5.04
C SER A 223 -4.58 -6.89 5.61
N VAL A 224 -4.59 -6.19 6.74
CA VAL A 224 -3.39 -5.72 7.43
C VAL A 224 -3.42 -6.15 8.90
N THR A 225 -2.42 -6.89 9.33
CA THR A 225 -2.39 -7.47 10.68
C THR A 225 -1.02 -7.32 11.33
N GLY A 226 -1.01 -6.87 12.60
CA GLY A 226 0.21 -6.81 13.39
C GLY A 226 1.24 -5.81 12.85
N LEU A 227 0.80 -4.69 12.29
CA LEU A 227 1.68 -3.67 11.74
C LEU A 227 2.10 -2.65 12.80
N SER A 228 3.31 -2.13 12.68
CA SER A 228 3.80 -1.04 13.53
C SER A 228 4.43 0.06 12.70
N ALA A 229 3.94 1.28 12.84
CA ALA A 229 4.39 2.46 12.11
C ALA A 229 4.90 3.55 13.04
N ALA A 230 6.02 4.18 12.65
CA ALA A 230 6.58 5.37 13.30
C ALA A 230 7.20 6.30 12.25
N GLY A 231 7.30 7.60 12.51
CA GLY A 231 7.93 8.55 11.60
C GLY A 231 7.08 9.76 11.28
N SER A 232 7.25 10.32 10.08
CA SER A 232 6.53 11.54 9.73
C SER A 232 5.95 11.53 8.32
N ILE A 233 4.83 12.25 8.17
CA ILE A 233 4.26 12.59 6.86
C ILE A 233 4.14 14.10 6.79
N THR A 234 4.80 14.70 5.82
CA THR A 234 4.70 16.13 5.54
C THR A 234 4.01 16.32 4.20
N ALA A 235 2.80 16.86 4.23
CA ALA A 235 1.99 17.10 3.05
C ALA A 235 1.84 18.59 2.76
N GLY A 236 1.92 18.94 1.49
CA GLY A 236 1.61 20.28 1.00
C GLY A 236 0.13 20.63 1.13
N ASN A 237 -0.31 21.64 0.37
CA ASN A 237 -1.71 22.06 0.37
C ASN A 237 -2.57 21.15 -0.51
N GLU A 238 -3.88 21.12 -0.24
CA GLU A 238 -4.88 20.39 -1.03
C GLU A 238 -4.56 18.88 -1.17
N CYS A 239 -3.91 18.29 -0.15
CA CYS A 239 -3.63 16.86 -0.08
C CYS A 239 -4.76 16.09 0.63
N TYR A 240 -4.89 14.80 0.36
CA TYR A 240 -5.91 13.98 1.00
C TYR A 240 -5.49 12.52 1.19
N GLY A 241 -6.22 11.81 2.07
CA GLY A 241 -5.94 10.40 2.32
C GLY A 241 -4.61 10.19 3.04
N ILE A 242 -4.47 10.70 4.26
CA ILE A 242 -3.21 10.63 5.00
C ILE A 242 -3.43 9.88 6.31
N GLY A 243 -2.66 8.83 6.55
CA GLY A 243 -2.79 8.04 7.77
C GLY A 243 -1.49 7.48 8.32
N GLY A 244 -1.47 7.23 9.61
CA GLY A 244 -0.28 6.70 10.28
C GLY A 244 0.13 5.31 9.77
N ILE A 245 -0.83 4.45 9.42
CA ILE A 245 -0.60 3.13 8.82
C ILE A 245 -0.85 3.19 7.32
N SER A 246 -2.03 3.67 6.90
CA SER A 246 -2.47 3.66 5.51
C SER A 246 -3.07 5.00 5.11
N GLY A 247 -2.79 5.45 3.89
CA GLY A 247 -3.45 6.62 3.32
C GLY A 247 -4.92 6.37 3.04
N CYS A 248 -5.23 5.24 2.45
CA CYS A 248 -6.61 4.81 2.25
C CYS A 248 -6.77 3.31 2.42
N GLY A 249 -7.98 2.93 2.79
CA GLY A 249 -8.47 1.58 2.90
C GLY A 249 -9.79 1.41 2.16
N PHE A 250 -9.88 0.54 1.15
CA PHE A 250 -11.07 0.32 0.35
C PHE A 250 -11.48 -1.16 0.27
N GLY A 251 -12.75 -1.41 0.52
CA GLY A 251 -13.39 -2.67 0.18
C GLY A 251 -13.10 -3.83 1.14
N ALA A 252 -13.83 -3.95 2.24
CA ALA A 252 -13.73 -5.08 3.19
C ALA A 252 -12.31 -5.33 3.72
N GLU A 253 -11.65 -4.28 4.14
CA GLU A 253 -10.35 -4.38 4.76
C GLU A 253 -10.45 -4.69 6.25
N GLU A 254 -9.44 -5.39 6.74
CA GLU A 254 -9.29 -5.68 8.14
C GLU A 254 -7.98 -5.07 8.64
N PHE A 255 -8.07 -4.10 9.53
CA PHE A 255 -6.94 -3.62 10.32
C PHE A 255 -6.98 -4.29 11.68
N THR A 256 -6.11 -5.26 11.90
CA THR A 256 -6.10 -6.02 13.15
C THR A 256 -4.76 -5.89 13.86
N ASP A 257 -4.80 -5.54 15.15
CA ASP A 257 -3.62 -5.45 16.02
C ASP A 257 -2.51 -4.52 15.46
N CYS A 258 -2.91 -3.43 14.80
CA CYS A 258 -1.98 -2.47 14.21
C CYS A 258 -1.65 -1.35 15.20
N THR A 259 -0.43 -0.84 15.13
CA THR A 259 0.05 0.24 16.01
C THR A 259 0.62 1.39 15.20
N ALA A 260 0.08 2.59 15.37
CA ALA A 260 0.70 3.85 14.96
C ALA A 260 1.28 4.51 16.20
N GLU A 261 2.61 4.54 16.33
CA GLU A 261 3.29 5.06 17.50
C GLU A 261 4.37 6.07 17.14
N ASN A 262 4.37 7.21 17.80
CA ASN A 262 5.33 8.30 17.54
C ASN A 262 5.26 8.77 16.08
N VAL A 263 4.04 8.98 15.58
CA VAL A 263 3.78 9.47 14.23
C VAL A 263 3.48 10.96 14.26
N THR A 264 4.07 11.71 13.33
CA THR A 264 3.76 13.12 13.12
C THR A 264 3.24 13.35 11.70
N ILE A 265 2.05 13.91 11.59
CA ILE A 265 1.44 14.30 10.32
C ILE A 265 1.36 15.83 10.29
N ASN A 266 2.06 16.45 9.35
CA ASN A 266 2.00 17.89 9.08
C ASN A 266 1.37 18.09 7.72
N ALA A 267 0.15 18.59 7.66
CA ALA A 267 -0.58 18.85 6.45
C ALA A 267 -0.78 20.35 6.23
N GLY A 268 -0.69 20.79 4.99
CA GLY A 268 -0.93 22.18 4.60
C GLY A 268 -2.40 22.60 4.63
N ASP A 269 -2.72 23.69 3.93
CA ASP A 269 -4.08 24.22 3.83
C ASP A 269 -4.97 23.34 2.94
N ASN A 270 -6.29 23.32 3.23
CA ASN A 270 -7.29 22.59 2.45
C ASN A 270 -7.00 21.09 2.31
N CYS A 271 -6.34 20.48 3.29
CA CYS A 271 -6.14 19.04 3.33
C CYS A 271 -7.35 18.35 3.95
N TYR A 272 -7.62 17.12 3.53
CA TYR A 272 -8.78 16.39 4.03
C TYR A 272 -8.52 14.88 4.14
N TRP A 273 -9.33 14.21 5.00
CA TRP A 273 -9.25 12.78 5.30
C TRP A 273 -7.91 12.37 5.91
N ILE A 274 -7.68 12.86 7.13
CA ILE A 274 -6.44 12.65 7.86
C ILE A 274 -6.76 11.86 9.14
N GLY A 275 -6.16 10.69 9.29
CA GLY A 275 -6.37 9.84 10.46
C GLY A 275 -5.09 9.36 11.12
N GLY A 276 -5.15 9.12 12.43
CA GLY A 276 -4.01 8.58 13.17
C GLY A 276 -3.64 7.16 12.73
N LEU A 277 -4.60 6.37 12.23
CA LEU A 277 -4.39 5.05 11.67
C LEU A 277 -4.53 5.05 10.15
N THR A 278 -5.67 5.47 9.63
CA THR A 278 -5.95 5.52 8.19
C THR A 278 -6.61 6.83 7.80
N GLY A 279 -6.22 7.38 6.66
CA GLY A 279 -6.78 8.63 6.16
C GLY A 279 -8.27 8.49 5.88
N TYR A 280 -8.64 7.50 5.12
CA TYR A 280 -10.05 7.16 4.94
C TYR A 280 -10.27 5.65 4.81
N ALA A 281 -11.47 5.23 5.19
CA ALA A 281 -11.92 3.86 5.09
C ALA A 281 -13.25 3.82 4.33
N GLY A 282 -13.46 2.83 3.49
CA GLY A 282 -14.67 2.75 2.70
C GLY A 282 -14.96 1.38 2.12
N GLY A 283 -16.11 1.26 1.51
CA GLY A 283 -16.55 0.05 0.83
C GLY A 283 -17.26 0.37 -0.48
N TYR A 284 -17.46 -0.67 -1.29
CA TYR A 284 -18.28 -0.59 -2.49
C TYR A 284 -19.72 -0.91 -2.14
N GLU A 285 -20.68 -0.14 -2.63
CA GLU A 285 -22.10 -0.47 -2.49
C GLU A 285 -22.49 -1.52 -3.54
N GLU A 286 -22.72 -2.77 -3.11
CA GLU A 286 -23.39 -3.78 -3.92
C GLU A 286 -24.83 -3.96 -3.45
N GLU A 287 -25.80 -3.73 -4.33
CA GLU A 287 -27.24 -3.79 -4.03
C GLU A 287 -27.74 -5.17 -3.52
N GLU A 288 -26.98 -6.26 -3.67
CA GLU A 288 -27.45 -7.61 -3.38
C GLU A 288 -26.61 -8.42 -2.37
N ALA A 289 -25.41 -8.02 -1.97
CA ALA A 289 -24.46 -8.87 -1.23
C ALA A 289 -24.14 -8.45 0.21
N GLY A 290 -24.78 -7.44 0.74
CA GLY A 290 -24.38 -6.91 2.05
C GLY A 290 -23.05 -6.14 1.93
N ILE A 291 -23.04 -4.93 2.40
CA ILE A 291 -21.91 -4.01 2.24
C ILE A 291 -20.70 -4.54 3.01
N PRO A 292 -19.56 -4.77 2.36
CA PRO A 292 -18.33 -5.06 3.08
C PRO A 292 -17.96 -3.85 3.94
N VAL A 293 -17.81 -4.07 5.22
CA VAL A 293 -17.45 -3.05 6.21
C VAL A 293 -15.96 -3.17 6.47
N THR A 294 -15.23 -2.07 6.41
CA THR A 294 -13.85 -2.06 6.90
C THR A 294 -13.85 -2.29 8.41
N GLU A 295 -13.18 -3.32 8.88
CA GLU A 295 -13.06 -3.65 10.31
C GLU A 295 -11.70 -3.18 10.85
N ILE A 296 -11.73 -2.42 11.94
CA ILE A 296 -10.55 -1.91 12.64
C ILE A 296 -10.63 -2.43 14.08
N ALA A 297 -9.81 -3.43 14.41
CA ALA A 297 -9.89 -4.10 15.70
C ALA A 297 -8.53 -4.20 16.41
N GLY A 298 -8.52 -4.01 17.73
CA GLY A 298 -7.32 -4.17 18.55
C GLY A 298 -6.19 -3.19 18.25
N CYS A 299 -6.45 -2.11 17.51
CA CYS A 299 -5.41 -1.18 17.08
C CYS A 299 -5.06 -0.16 18.17
N THR A 300 -3.81 0.30 18.17
CA THR A 300 -3.28 1.30 19.10
C THR A 300 -2.76 2.51 18.35
N ILE A 301 -3.21 3.70 18.76
CA ILE A 301 -2.72 4.98 18.26
C ILE A 301 -2.13 5.74 19.44
N GLN A 302 -0.80 5.84 19.47
CA GLN A 302 -0.09 6.38 20.63
C GLN A 302 0.95 7.44 20.22
N ASN A 303 0.98 8.56 20.98
CA ASN A 303 1.91 9.66 20.72
C ASN A 303 1.84 10.14 19.27
N VAL A 304 0.64 10.31 18.74
CA VAL A 304 0.41 10.78 17.36
C VAL A 304 0.06 12.26 17.41
N THR A 305 0.71 13.03 16.54
CA THR A 305 0.43 14.45 16.35
C THR A 305 -0.04 14.71 14.93
N ILE A 306 -1.20 15.32 14.77
CA ILE A 306 -1.75 15.76 13.49
C ILE A 306 -1.84 17.28 13.54
N GLN A 307 -1.11 17.96 12.68
CA GLN A 307 -1.15 19.40 12.51
C GLN A 307 -1.64 19.73 11.10
N THR A 308 -2.63 20.60 10.98
CA THR A 308 -3.17 21.00 9.69
C THR A 308 -3.14 22.50 9.51
N GLY A 309 -3.02 22.93 8.26
CA GLY A 309 -3.29 24.31 7.85
C GLY A 309 -4.80 24.65 7.95
N GLY A 310 -5.17 25.84 7.43
CA GLY A 310 -6.56 26.28 7.42
C GLY A 310 -7.46 25.46 6.49
N GLU A 311 -8.76 25.43 6.81
CA GLU A 311 -9.81 24.79 6.00
C GLU A 311 -9.59 23.26 5.77
N ALA A 312 -9.02 22.58 6.75
CA ALA A 312 -8.92 21.12 6.73
C ALA A 312 -10.26 20.46 7.12
N ASP A 313 -10.55 19.27 6.60
CA ASP A 313 -11.81 18.55 6.88
C ASP A 313 -11.57 17.03 6.97
N GLY A 314 -12.41 16.34 7.72
CA GLY A 314 -12.31 14.91 7.90
C GLY A 314 -11.03 14.50 8.64
N ILE A 315 -10.85 14.98 9.87
CA ILE A 315 -9.69 14.66 10.71
C ILE A 315 -10.16 13.81 11.90
N GLY A 316 -9.46 12.72 12.17
CA GLY A 316 -9.79 11.82 13.26
C GLY A 316 -8.61 11.15 13.93
N GLU A 317 -8.76 10.78 15.20
CA GLU A 317 -7.73 10.07 15.97
C GLU A 317 -7.40 8.70 15.36
N ILE A 318 -8.38 8.03 14.76
CA ILE A 318 -8.25 6.71 14.16
C ILE A 318 -8.45 6.81 12.64
N VAL A 319 -9.62 7.25 12.19
CA VAL A 319 -10.01 7.35 10.79
C VAL A 319 -10.37 8.79 10.49
N GLY A 320 -9.82 9.36 9.42
CA GLY A 320 -10.15 10.71 8.99
C GLY A 320 -11.55 10.80 8.38
N ALA A 321 -11.91 9.89 7.49
CA ALA A 321 -13.23 9.83 6.89
C ALA A 321 -13.68 8.41 6.57
N GLY A 322 -15.00 8.23 6.50
CA GLY A 322 -15.59 6.99 6.01
C GLY A 322 -16.65 7.29 4.96
N PHE A 323 -16.62 6.60 3.83
CA PHE A 323 -17.60 6.82 2.77
C PHE A 323 -17.80 5.59 1.88
N PHE A 324 -18.98 5.55 1.21
CA PHE A 324 -19.24 4.64 0.10
C PHE A 324 -18.88 5.32 -1.22
N MET A 325 -18.26 4.56 -2.10
CA MET A 325 -18.34 4.89 -3.51
C MET A 325 -19.66 4.36 -4.08
N GLU A 326 -20.70 5.17 -4.12
CA GLU A 326 -21.80 4.96 -5.06
C GLU A 326 -21.20 5.06 -6.46
N GLY A 327 -21.14 3.93 -7.15
CA GLY A 327 -20.50 3.72 -8.43
C GLY A 327 -20.00 4.97 -9.11
N LEU A 328 -18.84 4.98 -9.66
CA LEU A 328 -18.20 6.09 -10.38
C LEU A 328 -19.14 6.74 -11.44
N ALA A 329 -20.35 7.12 -10.99
CA ALA A 329 -21.50 7.42 -11.85
C ALA A 329 -21.31 8.73 -12.60
N ASP A 330 -20.55 9.64 -12.09
CA ASP A 330 -20.20 10.85 -12.84
C ASP A 330 -18.76 11.20 -12.51
N ALA A 331 -17.92 11.03 -13.48
CA ALA A 331 -16.48 11.02 -13.43
C ALA A 331 -15.80 12.27 -12.78
N TYR A 332 -16.49 13.14 -12.11
CA TYR A 332 -15.97 14.32 -11.40
C TYR A 332 -17.00 15.00 -10.49
N GLY A 333 -18.05 14.31 -10.11
CA GLY A 333 -19.05 14.81 -9.15
C GLY A 333 -19.38 13.74 -8.12
N ILE A 334 -18.41 13.43 -7.26
CA ILE A 334 -18.60 12.49 -6.16
C ILE A 334 -19.42 13.21 -5.09
N GLU A 335 -20.71 12.86 -4.95
CA GLU A 335 -21.45 13.22 -3.74
C GLU A 335 -21.00 12.28 -2.62
N TYR A 336 -20.17 12.79 -1.73
CA TYR A 336 -19.71 12.06 -0.55
C TYR A 336 -20.82 12.01 0.50
N TYR A 337 -21.30 10.84 0.80
CA TYR A 337 -22.14 10.62 1.96
C TYR A 337 -21.29 10.11 3.11
N ALA A 338 -20.97 10.96 4.06
CA ALA A 338 -20.40 10.53 5.34
C ALA A 338 -21.42 9.62 6.04
N ASN A 339 -21.21 8.32 5.98
CA ASN A 339 -22.05 7.35 6.65
C ASN A 339 -21.24 6.62 7.72
N PRO A 340 -21.51 6.84 9.02
CA PRO A 340 -20.76 6.26 10.12
C PRO A 340 -20.90 4.73 10.26
N THR A 341 -21.62 4.06 9.36
CA THR A 341 -21.81 2.61 9.41
C THR A 341 -20.89 1.83 8.46
N ILE A 342 -19.95 2.51 7.79
CA ILE A 342 -19.12 1.94 6.74
C ILE A 342 -17.87 1.25 7.30
N PHE A 343 -17.44 1.67 8.48
CA PHE A 343 -16.36 1.02 9.18
C PHE A 343 -16.77 0.71 10.62
N ARG A 344 -16.19 -0.32 11.18
CA ARG A 344 -16.37 -0.72 12.57
C ARG A 344 -15.04 -0.60 13.29
N VAL A 345 -15.04 0.08 14.42
CA VAL A 345 -13.88 0.20 15.31
C VAL A 345 -14.20 -0.55 16.60
N GLU A 346 -13.43 -1.59 16.90
CA GLU A 346 -13.60 -2.41 18.11
C GLU A 346 -12.27 -2.55 18.86
N ASP A 347 -12.33 -2.44 20.18
CA ASP A 347 -11.18 -2.66 21.09
C ASP A 347 -9.91 -1.86 20.74
N CYS A 348 -10.06 -0.70 20.07
CA CYS A 348 -8.94 0.19 19.75
C CYS A 348 -8.67 1.16 20.88
N THR A 349 -7.41 1.57 21.02
CA THR A 349 -6.98 2.53 22.04
C THR A 349 -6.29 3.73 21.41
N THR A 350 -6.59 4.94 21.93
CA THR A 350 -5.87 6.17 21.60
C THR A 350 -5.24 6.73 22.86
N GLU A 351 -3.95 7.07 22.82
CA GLU A 351 -3.20 7.65 23.92
C GLU A 351 -2.28 8.76 23.43
N ASN A 352 -2.37 9.95 24.05
CA ASN A 352 -1.56 11.11 23.66
C ASN A 352 -1.70 11.46 22.15
N VAL A 353 -2.90 11.41 21.62
CA VAL A 353 -3.20 11.89 20.26
C VAL A 353 -3.50 13.39 20.36
N GLN A 354 -2.79 14.18 19.58
CA GLN A 354 -2.96 15.63 19.52
C GLN A 354 -3.35 16.03 18.09
N ILE A 355 -4.46 16.76 17.98
CA ILE A 355 -4.94 17.32 16.72
C ILE A 355 -4.94 18.84 16.87
N ASP A 356 -4.10 19.52 16.10
CA ASP A 356 -3.94 20.97 16.06
C ASP A 356 -4.36 21.50 14.69
N GLU A 357 -5.54 22.09 14.62
CA GLU A 357 -6.05 22.72 13.40
C GLU A 357 -5.74 24.22 13.42
N ALA A 358 -5.15 24.74 12.35
CA ALA A 358 -4.98 26.17 12.20
C ALA A 358 -6.34 26.86 12.02
N ALA A 359 -6.55 28.00 12.69
CA ALA A 359 -7.81 28.74 12.70
C ALA A 359 -8.03 29.55 11.40
#